data_d927e4ce48c94ebbf6b6145d8d0d4b66
#
_entry.id   d927e4ce48c94ebbf6b6145d8d0d4b66
#
_cell.length_a   1.000
_cell.length_b   1.000
_cell.length_c   1.000
_cell.angle_alpha   90.00
_cell.angle_beta   90.00
_cell.angle_gamma   90.00
#
_symmetry.space_group_name_H-M   'P 1'
#
loop_
_entity.id
_entity.type
_entity.pdbx_description
1 polymer ?
#
loop_
_entity_poly.entity_id
_entity_poly.type
_entity_poly.pdbx_seq_one_letter_code
_entity_poly.pdbx_strand_id
1 'polypeptide(L)'
;MAVAQYSKYIWLVDTIRSAGKITRAEIDRRWAHSSVNENQESRFPERSFFRSLNDIQVLLDIEIKCQRSPYGGHYYIADSDSNSRTKQWLLSQFAMSQSLDTSRELRDQILYEPIPAGTEYLTTIVGAMRDHKMLRMSHLRFDSQKPPHKVLLTPLCLKVFKQRWYVLGLVEEIDNEHYTPKDEPRLYALDRVKQVELTDKTFRPKRFNSQKYFAGYYGVFCGKQYTLEKIQARVQPLAAKFLRSLPLHHSQKEVKPCVFEWHVAPTLDFIQQLRTYGSEMEILKPSSLREQFKAELEKQLALYQ
;
A
#
# COMPACT_ATOMS: atom_id res chain seq x y z
N MET A 1 -7.30 -20.04 21.88
CA MET A 1 -7.77 -20.91 20.77
C MET A 1 -7.93 -20.17 19.45
N ALA A 2 -8.59 -19.02 19.37
CA ALA A 2 -8.79 -18.30 18.09
C ALA A 2 -7.48 -17.81 17.44
N VAL A 3 -6.53 -17.30 18.21
CA VAL A 3 -5.25 -16.77 17.70
C VAL A 3 -4.39 -17.88 17.07
N ALA A 4 -4.26 -19.03 17.74
CA ALA A 4 -3.47 -20.16 17.24
C ALA A 4 -4.06 -20.75 15.94
N GLN A 5 -5.39 -20.71 15.78
CA GLN A 5 -6.05 -21.18 14.56
C GLN A 5 -5.82 -20.21 13.40
N TYR A 6 -5.86 -18.90 13.68
CA TYR A 6 -5.60 -17.86 12.68
C TYR A 6 -4.13 -17.91 12.19
N SER A 7 -3.19 -18.19 13.09
CA SER A 7 -1.77 -18.41 12.75
C SER A 7 -1.59 -19.56 11.77
N LYS A 8 -2.34 -20.66 11.94
CA LYS A 8 -2.32 -21.81 11.00
C LYS A 8 -2.82 -21.42 9.60
N TYR A 9 -3.87 -20.59 9.52
CA TYR A 9 -4.39 -20.12 8.22
C TYR A 9 -3.38 -19.27 7.48
N ILE A 10 -2.76 -18.33 8.16
CA ILE A 10 -1.75 -17.45 7.57
C ILE A 10 -0.53 -18.24 7.13
N TRP A 11 -0.04 -19.15 7.97
CA TRP A 11 1.06 -20.04 7.63
C TRP A 11 0.75 -20.86 6.37
N LEU A 12 -0.46 -21.41 6.26
CA LEU A 12 -0.87 -22.20 5.11
C LEU A 12 -0.93 -21.35 3.82
N VAL A 13 -1.52 -20.16 3.91
CA VAL A 13 -1.59 -19.22 2.79
C VAL A 13 -0.19 -18.81 2.34
N ASP A 14 0.70 -18.48 3.27
CA ASP A 14 2.06 -18.04 2.96
C ASP A 14 2.90 -19.19 2.36
N THR A 15 2.76 -20.40 2.90
CA THR A 15 3.41 -21.61 2.40
C THR A 15 3.01 -21.93 0.95
N ILE A 16 1.71 -21.87 0.63
CA ILE A 16 1.22 -22.13 -0.73
C ILE A 16 1.66 -21.01 -1.68
N ARG A 17 1.61 -19.75 -1.22
CA ARG A 17 2.01 -18.58 -2.02
C ARG A 17 3.49 -18.61 -2.38
N SER A 18 4.36 -18.84 -1.40
CA SER A 18 5.81 -18.86 -1.60
C SER A 18 6.25 -19.97 -2.56
N ALA A 19 5.49 -21.07 -2.60
CA ALA A 19 5.76 -22.18 -3.51
C ALA A 19 5.12 -22.00 -4.91
N GLY A 20 4.14 -21.10 -5.05
CA GLY A 20 3.32 -20.98 -6.25
C GLY A 20 2.37 -22.16 -6.45
N LYS A 21 2.89 -23.37 -6.61
CA LYS A 21 2.16 -24.64 -6.64
C LYS A 21 2.86 -25.63 -5.72
N ILE A 22 2.10 -26.27 -4.83
CA ILE A 22 2.66 -27.15 -3.79
C ILE A 22 1.81 -28.40 -3.61
N THR A 23 2.44 -29.55 -3.37
CA THR A 23 1.75 -30.82 -3.06
C THR A 23 1.39 -30.88 -1.59
N ARG A 24 0.43 -31.75 -1.26
CA ARG A 24 0.07 -32.03 0.13
C ARG A 24 1.27 -32.54 0.95
N ALA A 25 2.05 -33.44 0.37
CA ALA A 25 3.22 -33.98 1.02
C ALA A 25 4.27 -32.92 1.37
N GLU A 26 4.43 -31.95 0.50
CA GLU A 26 5.36 -30.83 0.75
C GLU A 26 4.81 -29.88 1.83
N ILE A 27 3.49 -29.63 1.85
CA ILE A 27 2.85 -28.88 2.94
C ILE A 27 3.09 -29.57 4.28
N ASP A 28 2.90 -30.89 4.34
CA ASP A 28 3.11 -31.66 5.56
C ASP A 28 4.58 -31.62 6.02
N ARG A 29 5.53 -31.69 5.09
CA ARG A 29 6.96 -31.58 5.39
C ARG A 29 7.32 -30.23 5.98
N ARG A 30 6.81 -29.15 5.39
CA ARG A 30 7.04 -27.77 5.91
C ARG A 30 6.34 -27.56 7.24
N TRP A 31 5.15 -28.17 7.43
CA TRP A 31 4.42 -28.10 8.69
C TRP A 31 5.20 -28.69 9.85
N ALA A 32 5.82 -29.86 9.64
CA ALA A 32 6.62 -30.54 10.66
C ALA A 32 7.76 -29.67 11.23
N HIS A 33 8.26 -28.70 10.44
CA HIS A 33 9.34 -27.79 10.84
C HIS A 33 8.85 -26.37 11.14
N SER A 34 7.54 -26.16 11.18
CA SER A 34 6.98 -24.84 11.40
C SER A 34 6.92 -24.49 12.87
N SER A 35 7.27 -23.23 13.21
CA SER A 35 7.09 -22.69 14.56
C SER A 35 5.63 -22.57 14.99
N VAL A 36 4.69 -22.55 14.02
CA VAL A 36 3.24 -22.54 14.27
C VAL A 36 2.74 -23.94 14.70
N ASN A 37 3.54 -24.97 14.51
CA ASN A 37 3.25 -26.35 14.89
C ASN A 37 3.65 -26.61 16.35
N GLU A 38 2.94 -26.00 17.29
CA GLU A 38 3.21 -26.11 18.73
C GLU A 38 3.19 -27.56 19.24
N ASN A 39 2.39 -28.41 18.60
CA ASN A 39 2.24 -29.84 19.01
C ASN A 39 3.27 -30.78 18.35
N GLN A 40 4.20 -30.26 17.55
CA GLN A 40 5.20 -31.02 16.81
C GLN A 40 4.61 -32.15 15.97
N GLU A 41 3.44 -31.93 15.37
CA GLU A 41 2.77 -32.90 14.52
C GLU A 41 3.58 -33.12 13.24
N SER A 42 3.78 -34.39 12.85
CA SER A 42 4.55 -34.73 11.64
C SER A 42 3.83 -34.38 10.33
N ARG A 43 2.51 -34.14 10.40
CA ARG A 43 1.67 -33.78 9.26
C ARG A 43 0.64 -32.72 9.67
N PHE A 44 0.28 -31.86 8.74
CA PHE A 44 -0.85 -31.00 8.97
C PHE A 44 -2.14 -31.82 9.08
N PRO A 45 -2.94 -31.69 10.17
CA PRO A 45 -4.07 -32.60 10.42
C PRO A 45 -5.08 -32.61 9.27
N GLU A 46 -5.41 -33.78 8.75
CA GLU A 46 -6.20 -33.93 7.53
C GLU A 46 -7.61 -33.34 7.65
N ARG A 47 -8.29 -33.61 8.78
CA ARG A 47 -9.63 -33.02 9.03
C ARG A 47 -9.62 -31.49 9.13
N SER A 48 -8.57 -30.93 9.68
CA SER A 48 -8.41 -29.49 9.79
C SER A 48 -7.92 -28.85 8.49
N PHE A 49 -7.27 -29.58 7.60
CA PHE A 49 -6.75 -29.04 6.35
C PHE A 49 -7.86 -28.51 5.43
N PHE A 50 -8.82 -29.36 5.09
CA PHE A 50 -9.95 -28.97 4.23
C PHE A 50 -10.83 -27.91 4.89
N ARG A 51 -11.02 -28.02 6.20
CA ARG A 51 -11.71 -26.99 6.97
C ARG A 51 -10.96 -25.67 6.91
N SER A 52 -9.62 -25.69 7.06
CA SER A 52 -8.79 -24.50 6.96
C SER A 52 -8.86 -23.85 5.58
N LEU A 53 -8.91 -24.63 4.48
CA LEU A 53 -9.09 -24.08 3.14
C LEU A 53 -10.41 -23.32 3.01
N ASN A 54 -11.50 -23.88 3.54
CA ASN A 54 -12.81 -23.25 3.54
C ASN A 54 -12.83 -22.01 4.43
N ASP A 55 -12.30 -22.09 5.64
CA ASP A 55 -12.23 -20.97 6.57
C ASP A 55 -11.35 -19.82 6.02
N ILE A 56 -10.24 -20.13 5.33
CA ILE A 56 -9.40 -19.17 4.63
C ILE A 56 -10.22 -18.44 3.54
N GLN A 57 -11.00 -19.17 2.77
CA GLN A 57 -11.85 -18.56 1.76
C GLN A 57 -12.90 -17.64 2.37
N VAL A 58 -13.57 -18.08 3.45
CA VAL A 58 -14.62 -17.30 4.12
C VAL A 58 -14.05 -16.09 4.86
N LEU A 59 -12.96 -16.27 5.63
CA LEU A 59 -12.43 -15.24 6.52
C LEU A 59 -11.47 -14.28 5.80
N LEU A 60 -10.67 -14.80 4.86
CA LEU A 60 -9.62 -14.04 4.17
C LEU A 60 -9.98 -13.74 2.71
N ASP A 61 -11.08 -14.32 2.21
CA ASP A 61 -11.50 -14.21 0.81
C ASP A 61 -10.35 -14.59 -0.16
N ILE A 62 -9.62 -15.66 0.20
CA ILE A 62 -8.54 -16.27 -0.58
C ILE A 62 -8.98 -17.63 -1.04
N GLU A 63 -9.12 -17.81 -2.35
CA GLU A 63 -9.48 -19.09 -2.93
C GLU A 63 -8.23 -19.94 -3.17
N ILE A 64 -8.11 -21.07 -2.45
CA ILE A 64 -7.07 -22.05 -2.68
C ILE A 64 -7.66 -23.20 -3.49
N LYS A 65 -7.14 -23.39 -4.70
CA LYS A 65 -7.57 -24.46 -5.62
C LYS A 65 -6.61 -25.63 -5.61
N CYS A 66 -7.13 -26.82 -5.92
CA CYS A 66 -6.34 -28.02 -6.13
C CYS A 66 -6.41 -28.43 -7.60
N GLN A 67 -5.29 -28.38 -8.28
CA GLN A 67 -5.15 -28.96 -9.63
C GLN A 67 -4.76 -30.42 -9.50
N ARG A 68 -5.66 -31.32 -9.87
CA ARG A 68 -5.39 -32.78 -9.88
C ARG A 68 -4.44 -33.14 -11.01
N SER A 69 -3.50 -34.04 -10.75
CA SER A 69 -2.61 -34.63 -11.76
C SER A 69 -2.43 -36.13 -11.46
N PRO A 70 -1.95 -36.93 -12.43
CA PRO A 70 -1.64 -38.35 -12.18
C PRO A 70 -0.64 -38.59 -11.04
N TYR A 71 0.16 -37.57 -10.71
CA TYR A 71 1.21 -37.63 -9.66
C TYR A 71 0.77 -36.95 -8.35
N GLY A 72 -0.54 -36.69 -8.16
CA GLY A 72 -1.09 -36.03 -6.97
C GLY A 72 -1.64 -34.66 -7.24
N GLY A 73 -2.36 -34.07 -6.25
CA GLY A 73 -2.92 -32.74 -6.33
C GLY A 73 -1.91 -31.66 -5.98
N HIS A 74 -1.92 -30.56 -6.72
CA HIS A 74 -1.15 -29.35 -6.41
C HIS A 74 -2.09 -28.24 -5.96
N TYR A 75 -1.84 -27.69 -4.79
CA TYR A 75 -2.56 -26.54 -4.24
C TYR A 75 -1.92 -25.26 -4.69
N TYR A 76 -2.73 -24.29 -5.05
CA TYR A 76 -2.31 -22.96 -5.47
C TYR A 76 -3.37 -21.92 -5.14
N ILE A 77 -2.98 -20.67 -4.98
CA ILE A 77 -3.91 -19.56 -4.76
C ILE A 77 -4.42 -19.11 -6.12
N ALA A 78 -5.75 -19.12 -6.30
CA ALA A 78 -6.36 -18.62 -7.52
C ALA A 78 -6.19 -17.10 -7.56
N ASP A 79 -5.64 -16.57 -8.67
CA ASP A 79 -5.58 -15.13 -8.92
C ASP A 79 -6.99 -14.59 -9.06
N SER A 80 -7.48 -13.91 -8.05
CA SER A 80 -8.69 -13.13 -8.11
C SER A 80 -8.33 -11.66 -7.95
N ASP A 81 -8.62 -10.89 -8.99
CA ASP A 81 -8.69 -9.43 -9.09
C ASP A 81 -7.79 -8.54 -8.18
N SER A 82 -7.62 -7.29 -8.61
CA SER A 82 -6.83 -6.22 -8.02
C SER A 82 -6.95 -6.00 -6.49
N ASN A 83 -8.03 -6.48 -5.89
CA ASN A 83 -8.22 -6.54 -4.43
C ASN A 83 -7.26 -7.52 -3.74
N SER A 84 -6.72 -8.49 -4.48
CA SER A 84 -5.79 -9.49 -4.00
C SER A 84 -4.44 -8.90 -3.55
N ARG A 85 -3.94 -7.85 -4.20
CA ARG A 85 -2.63 -7.24 -3.86
C ARG A 85 -2.60 -6.59 -2.48
N THR A 86 -3.65 -5.85 -2.12
CA THR A 86 -3.75 -5.22 -0.80
C THR A 86 -3.92 -6.28 0.29
N LYS A 87 -4.74 -7.30 0.05
CA LYS A 87 -4.89 -8.46 0.95
C LYS A 87 -3.58 -9.24 1.08
N GLN A 88 -2.91 -9.50 -0.02
CA GLN A 88 -1.61 -10.17 -0.05
C GLN A 88 -0.56 -9.41 0.76
N TRP A 89 -0.51 -8.10 0.61
CA TRP A 89 0.39 -7.25 1.38
C TRP A 89 0.06 -7.29 2.88
N LEU A 90 -1.21 -7.15 3.28
CA LEU A 90 -1.63 -7.25 4.68
C LEU A 90 -1.29 -8.61 5.29
N LEU A 91 -1.53 -9.70 4.57
CA LEU A 91 -1.20 -11.04 5.03
C LEU A 91 0.31 -11.26 5.17
N SER A 92 1.11 -10.72 4.25
CA SER A 92 2.57 -10.80 4.37
C SER A 92 3.10 -10.02 5.58
N GLN A 93 2.51 -8.84 5.89
CA GLN A 93 2.84 -8.08 7.09
C GLN A 93 2.49 -8.87 8.36
N PHE A 94 1.33 -9.52 8.37
CA PHE A 94 0.90 -10.32 9.51
C PHE A 94 1.75 -11.58 9.69
N ALA A 95 2.06 -12.30 8.59
CA ALA A 95 2.94 -13.47 8.61
C ALA A 95 4.33 -13.10 9.13
N MET A 96 4.86 -11.96 8.69
CA MET A 96 6.13 -11.41 9.17
C MET A 96 6.05 -11.09 10.68
N SER A 97 5.00 -10.41 11.14
CA SER A 97 4.80 -10.11 12.57
C SER A 97 4.77 -11.39 13.41
N GLN A 98 4.06 -12.42 12.96
CA GLN A 98 4.01 -13.71 13.66
C GLN A 98 5.37 -14.44 13.71
N SER A 99 6.11 -14.40 12.60
CA SER A 99 7.45 -14.99 12.55
C SER A 99 8.40 -14.30 13.55
N LEU A 100 8.26 -12.97 13.70
CA LEU A 100 9.03 -12.18 14.66
C LEU A 100 8.64 -12.47 16.10
N ASP A 101 7.35 -12.65 16.40
CA ASP A 101 6.85 -12.98 17.73
C ASP A 101 7.29 -14.39 18.18
N THR A 102 7.35 -15.33 17.25
CA THR A 102 7.80 -16.71 17.52
C THR A 102 9.33 -16.77 17.70
N SER A 103 10.07 -15.82 17.11
CA SER A 103 11.55 -15.78 17.14
C SER A 103 12.05 -14.68 18.08
N ARG A 104 11.59 -14.66 19.34
CA ARG A 104 11.99 -13.66 20.34
C ARG A 104 13.50 -13.48 20.46
N GLU A 105 14.25 -14.54 20.25
CA GLU A 105 15.71 -14.58 20.28
C GLU A 105 16.35 -13.82 19.11
N LEU A 106 15.61 -13.58 18.02
CA LEU A 106 16.09 -12.89 16.82
C LEU A 106 15.72 -11.40 16.77
N ARG A 107 15.04 -10.86 17.79
CA ARG A 107 14.59 -9.46 17.80
C ARG A 107 15.73 -8.46 17.61
N ASP A 108 16.88 -8.74 18.19
CA ASP A 108 18.05 -7.87 18.07
C ASP A 108 18.76 -7.97 16.71
N GLN A 109 18.38 -8.98 15.89
CA GLN A 109 18.92 -9.19 14.55
C GLN A 109 18.00 -8.63 13.45
N ILE A 110 16.81 -8.15 13.83
CA ILE A 110 15.81 -7.66 12.87
C ILE A 110 15.59 -6.18 13.16
N LEU A 111 16.16 -5.34 12.28
CA LEU A 111 15.98 -3.89 12.39
C LEU A 111 14.71 -3.47 11.62
N TYR A 112 13.79 -2.88 12.35
CA TYR A 112 12.58 -2.25 11.78
C TYR A 112 12.71 -0.73 11.91
N GLU A 113 12.55 -0.01 10.82
CA GLU A 113 12.49 1.45 10.83
C GLU A 113 11.06 1.89 11.21
N PRO A 114 10.85 2.49 12.41
CA PRO A 114 9.52 2.91 12.82
C PRO A 114 9.07 4.13 12.03
N ILE A 115 8.00 3.99 11.27
CA ILE A 115 7.36 5.08 10.54
C ILE A 115 6.00 5.37 11.17
N PRO A 116 5.72 6.64 11.57
CA PRO A 116 4.41 7.01 12.05
C PRO A 116 3.36 6.72 10.98
N ALA A 117 2.50 5.75 11.22
CA ALA A 117 1.57 5.26 10.21
C ALA A 117 0.12 5.70 10.44
N GLY A 118 -0.26 6.12 11.65
CA GLY A 118 -1.64 6.50 12.00
C GLY A 118 -2.61 5.33 11.94
N THR A 119 -2.13 4.11 12.23
CA THR A 119 -2.91 2.87 12.12
C THR A 119 -4.02 2.75 13.15
N GLU A 120 -3.93 3.47 14.25
CA GLU A 120 -4.91 3.49 15.33
C GLU A 120 -6.30 3.96 14.89
N TYR A 121 -6.38 4.74 13.81
CA TYR A 121 -7.66 5.25 13.27
C TYR A 121 -8.28 4.36 12.20
N LEU A 122 -7.57 3.34 11.72
CA LEU A 122 -8.02 2.52 10.58
C LEU A 122 -9.36 1.83 10.83
N THR A 123 -9.54 1.23 12.00
CA THR A 123 -10.79 0.52 12.35
C THR A 123 -11.99 1.45 12.31
N THR A 124 -11.85 2.66 12.87
CA THR A 124 -12.92 3.68 12.88
C THR A 124 -13.25 4.14 11.46
N ILE A 125 -12.23 4.39 10.64
CA ILE A 125 -12.42 4.86 9.27
C ILE A 125 -13.05 3.76 8.39
N VAL A 126 -12.58 2.51 8.50
CA VAL A 126 -13.17 1.37 7.77
C VAL A 126 -14.61 1.14 8.20
N GLY A 127 -14.92 1.23 9.51
CA GLY A 127 -16.28 1.18 10.02
C GLY A 127 -17.16 2.27 9.41
N ALA A 128 -16.70 3.51 9.39
CA ALA A 128 -17.42 4.63 8.79
C ALA A 128 -17.69 4.42 7.27
N MET A 129 -16.70 3.91 6.53
CA MET A 129 -16.87 3.58 5.11
C MET A 129 -17.93 2.49 4.90
N ARG A 130 -17.90 1.42 5.71
CA ARG A 130 -18.87 0.31 5.65
C ARG A 130 -20.29 0.78 6.00
N ASP A 131 -20.42 1.57 7.06
CA ASP A 131 -21.71 1.99 7.61
C ASP A 131 -22.20 3.30 6.97
N HIS A 132 -21.49 3.82 5.96
CA HIS A 132 -21.82 5.05 5.21
C HIS A 132 -21.98 6.27 6.12
N LYS A 133 -21.14 6.37 7.14
CA LYS A 133 -21.14 7.47 8.11
C LYS A 133 -19.99 8.43 7.86
N MET A 134 -20.24 9.70 8.10
CA MET A 134 -19.21 10.75 8.02
C MET A 134 -18.35 10.73 9.28
N LEU A 135 -17.12 11.21 9.12
CA LEU A 135 -16.13 11.32 10.18
C LEU A 135 -15.90 12.79 10.54
N ARG A 136 -15.91 13.12 11.82
CA ARG A 136 -15.30 14.35 12.32
C ARG A 136 -13.84 14.05 12.64
N MET A 137 -12.94 14.79 12.02
CA MET A 137 -11.50 14.56 12.16
C MET A 137 -10.79 15.85 12.53
N SER A 138 -9.88 15.79 13.48
CA SER A 138 -8.95 16.86 13.85
C SER A 138 -7.57 16.56 13.26
N HIS A 139 -7.09 17.40 12.34
CA HIS A 139 -5.86 17.18 11.59
C HIS A 139 -4.84 18.30 11.82
N LEU A 140 -3.58 17.95 12.11
CA LEU A 140 -2.50 18.91 12.30
C LEU A 140 -2.11 19.57 10.98
N ARG A 141 -1.96 20.88 11.01
CA ARG A 141 -1.36 21.64 9.91
C ARG A 141 0.16 21.47 9.91
N PHE A 142 0.83 21.72 8.79
CA PHE A 142 2.29 21.78 8.76
C PHE A 142 2.83 22.97 9.58
N ASP A 143 2.09 24.05 9.61
CA ASP A 143 2.36 25.18 10.48
C ASP A 143 1.91 24.83 11.92
N SER A 144 2.88 24.55 12.77
CA SER A 144 2.64 24.16 14.17
C SER A 144 2.08 25.28 15.04
N GLN A 145 2.16 26.54 14.57
CA GLN A 145 1.61 27.67 15.31
C GLN A 145 0.09 27.78 15.13
N LYS A 146 -0.46 27.13 14.10
CA LYS A 146 -1.90 27.12 13.87
C LYS A 146 -2.54 25.90 14.57
N PRO A 147 -3.74 26.09 15.18
CA PRO A 147 -4.45 24.99 15.80
C PRO A 147 -4.79 23.91 14.75
N PRO A 148 -4.95 22.65 15.17
CA PRO A 148 -5.46 21.60 14.30
C PRO A 148 -6.80 22.02 13.69
N HIS A 149 -6.96 21.79 12.41
CA HIS A 149 -8.26 22.09 11.79
C HIS A 149 -9.21 20.91 11.89
N LYS A 150 -10.47 21.19 12.18
CA LYS A 150 -11.54 20.22 12.23
C LYS A 150 -12.18 20.09 10.86
N VAL A 151 -12.33 18.87 10.38
CA VAL A 151 -12.97 18.55 9.10
C VAL A 151 -14.09 17.55 9.31
N LEU A 152 -15.19 17.74 8.60
CA LEU A 152 -16.23 16.74 8.43
C LEU A 152 -15.98 16.06 7.09
N LEU A 153 -15.65 14.77 7.14
CA LEU A 153 -15.14 14.01 6.00
C LEU A 153 -16.09 12.89 5.61
N THR A 154 -16.45 12.82 4.33
CA THR A 154 -17.04 11.65 3.70
C THR A 154 -15.90 10.76 3.18
N PRO A 155 -15.56 9.64 3.84
CA PRO A 155 -14.42 8.83 3.45
C PRO A 155 -14.71 8.06 2.15
N LEU A 156 -13.79 8.12 1.19
CA LEU A 156 -13.91 7.46 -0.12
C LEU A 156 -13.00 6.24 -0.24
N CYS A 157 -11.75 6.35 0.19
CA CYS A 157 -10.81 5.23 0.23
C CYS A 157 -9.63 5.50 1.17
N LEU A 158 -8.95 4.41 1.53
CA LEU A 158 -7.66 4.42 2.20
C LEU A 158 -6.54 4.18 1.19
N LYS A 159 -5.39 4.82 1.38
CA LYS A 159 -4.19 4.64 0.57
C LYS A 159 -2.97 4.49 1.47
N VAL A 160 -2.08 3.54 1.11
CA VAL A 160 -0.74 3.43 1.69
C VAL A 160 0.27 3.99 0.70
N PHE A 161 1.17 4.83 1.17
CA PHE A 161 2.31 5.32 0.39
C PHE A 161 3.51 5.53 1.32
N LYS A 162 4.65 4.95 0.98
CA LYS A 162 5.89 4.98 1.79
C LYS A 162 5.59 4.63 3.26
N GLN A 163 4.86 3.53 3.48
CA GLN A 163 4.44 2.97 4.77
C GLN A 163 3.49 3.85 5.61
N ARG A 164 3.09 5.03 5.13
CA ARG A 164 2.12 5.91 5.79
C ARG A 164 0.72 5.69 5.24
N TRP A 165 -0.27 5.74 6.12
CA TRP A 165 -1.68 5.65 5.76
C TRP A 165 -2.29 7.02 5.51
N TYR A 166 -3.16 7.06 4.54
CA TYR A 166 -3.91 8.25 4.13
C TYR A 166 -5.38 7.89 3.93
N VAL A 167 -6.27 8.81 4.29
CA VAL A 167 -7.69 8.74 3.92
C VAL A 167 -7.99 9.80 2.86
N LEU A 168 -8.59 9.38 1.76
CA LEU A 168 -9.17 10.28 0.75
C LEU A 168 -10.65 10.44 1.06
N GLY A 169 -11.13 11.68 1.06
CA GLY A 169 -12.54 11.96 1.26
C GLY A 169 -12.99 13.31 0.76
N LEU A 170 -14.30 13.47 0.62
CA LEU A 170 -14.93 14.76 0.36
C LEU A 170 -15.10 15.51 1.68
N VAL A 171 -14.81 16.80 1.66
CA VAL A 171 -14.93 17.66 2.82
C VAL A 171 -16.20 18.49 2.67
N GLU A 172 -17.13 18.39 3.64
CA GLU A 172 -18.37 19.16 3.63
C GLU A 172 -18.29 20.43 4.50
N GLU A 173 -17.50 20.37 5.57
CA GLU A 173 -17.35 21.48 6.50
C GLU A 173 -15.92 21.56 7.00
N ILE A 174 -15.34 22.74 6.93
CA ILE A 174 -14.02 23.08 7.46
C ILE A 174 -14.18 24.30 8.36
N ASP A 175 -13.29 24.45 9.37
CA ASP A 175 -13.18 25.69 10.13
C ASP A 175 -13.17 26.89 9.19
N ASN A 176 -13.93 27.91 9.50
CA ASN A 176 -14.42 29.05 8.73
C ASN A 176 -13.47 29.74 7.71
N GLU A 177 -12.19 29.37 7.65
CA GLU A 177 -11.19 30.04 6.82
C GLU A 177 -10.91 29.39 5.46
N HIS A 178 -11.26 28.09 5.27
CA HIS A 178 -10.93 27.35 4.04
C HIS A 178 -12.09 26.45 3.59
N TYR A 179 -12.92 26.95 2.69
CA TYR A 179 -13.94 26.16 2.02
C TYR A 179 -13.34 25.34 0.88
N THR A 180 -13.52 24.02 0.91
CA THR A 180 -13.20 23.14 -0.22
C THR A 180 -14.50 22.78 -0.94
N PRO A 181 -14.57 22.91 -2.28
CA PRO A 181 -15.73 22.48 -3.03
C PRO A 181 -16.07 21.02 -2.72
N LYS A 182 -17.33 20.71 -2.51
CA LYS A 182 -17.84 19.37 -2.16
C LYS A 182 -17.47 18.25 -3.12
N ASP A 183 -17.13 18.61 -4.36
CA ASP A 183 -16.82 17.63 -5.42
C ASP A 183 -15.32 17.34 -5.57
N GLU A 184 -14.46 17.95 -4.75
CA GLU A 184 -13.03 17.72 -4.81
C GLU A 184 -12.54 16.94 -3.58
N PRO A 185 -12.13 15.68 -3.75
CA PRO A 185 -11.61 14.88 -2.65
C PRO A 185 -10.25 15.40 -2.18
N ARG A 186 -10.02 15.36 -0.87
CA ARG A 186 -8.74 15.67 -0.24
C ARG A 186 -8.15 14.45 0.45
N LEU A 187 -6.82 14.36 0.41
CA LEU A 187 -6.07 13.28 1.03
C LEU A 187 -5.46 13.77 2.35
N TYR A 188 -5.72 13.04 3.44
CA TYR A 188 -5.23 13.34 4.78
C TYR A 188 -4.33 12.22 5.28
N ALA A 189 -3.12 12.57 5.73
CA ALA A 189 -2.19 11.65 6.35
C ALA A 189 -2.65 11.29 7.77
N LEU A 190 -2.81 10.00 8.08
CA LEU A 190 -3.39 9.56 9.36
C LEU A 190 -2.46 9.79 10.55
N ASP A 191 -1.15 9.77 10.36
CA ASP A 191 -0.17 10.11 11.39
C ASP A 191 -0.20 11.58 11.85
N ARG A 192 -0.91 12.44 11.10
CA ARG A 192 -1.14 13.84 11.46
C ARG A 192 -2.55 14.08 12.02
N VAL A 193 -3.32 13.04 12.17
CA VAL A 193 -4.64 13.09 12.81
C VAL A 193 -4.45 13.03 14.32
N LYS A 194 -5.16 13.88 15.05
CA LYS A 194 -5.19 13.89 16.52
C LYS A 194 -6.41 13.20 17.08
N GLN A 195 -7.51 13.24 16.33
CA GLN A 195 -8.78 12.68 16.78
C GLN A 195 -9.65 12.33 15.57
N VAL A 196 -10.31 11.19 15.65
CA VAL A 196 -11.34 10.75 14.70
C VAL A 196 -12.57 10.33 15.49
N GLU A 197 -13.71 10.88 15.13
CA GLU A 197 -15.01 10.54 15.72
C GLU A 197 -15.99 10.14 14.62
N LEU A 198 -16.71 9.05 14.87
CA LEU A 198 -17.83 8.67 14.04
C LEU A 198 -19.01 9.63 14.32
N THR A 199 -19.63 10.14 13.26
CA THR A 199 -20.81 11.00 13.41
C THR A 199 -22.10 10.24 13.09
N ASP A 200 -23.25 10.80 13.48
CA ASP A 200 -24.55 10.26 13.08
C ASP A 200 -24.97 10.67 11.66
N LYS A 201 -24.22 11.62 11.05
CA LYS A 201 -24.47 12.01 9.66
C LYS A 201 -24.08 10.88 8.71
N THR A 202 -24.99 10.52 7.83
CA THR A 202 -24.78 9.51 6.79
C THR A 202 -24.59 10.17 5.42
N PHE A 203 -23.94 9.46 4.51
CA PHE A 203 -23.80 9.89 3.12
C PHE A 203 -24.34 8.81 2.16
N ARG A 204 -24.77 9.24 0.98
CA ARG A 204 -25.13 8.29 -0.07
C ARG A 204 -23.85 7.76 -0.74
N PRO A 205 -23.63 6.44 -0.72
CA PRO A 205 -22.43 5.87 -1.33
C PRO A 205 -22.43 6.12 -2.84
N LYS A 206 -21.38 6.77 -3.31
CA LYS A 206 -21.10 6.87 -4.75
C LYS A 206 -20.05 5.81 -5.09
N ARG A 207 -20.22 5.09 -6.20
CA ARG A 207 -19.21 4.13 -6.64
C ARG A 207 -17.90 4.87 -6.94
N PHE A 208 -16.91 4.70 -6.06
CA PHE A 208 -15.59 5.27 -6.19
C PHE A 208 -14.58 4.18 -6.57
N ASN A 209 -13.85 4.40 -7.66
CA ASN A 209 -12.78 3.49 -8.07
C ASN A 209 -11.42 4.13 -7.76
N SER A 210 -10.82 3.74 -6.65
CA SER A 210 -9.55 4.27 -6.16
C SER A 210 -8.40 4.01 -7.14
N GLN A 211 -8.37 2.86 -7.81
CA GLN A 211 -7.33 2.54 -8.78
C GLN A 211 -7.39 3.48 -9.99
N LYS A 212 -8.59 3.70 -10.54
CA LYS A 212 -8.79 4.64 -11.65
C LYS A 212 -8.45 6.07 -11.22
N TYR A 213 -8.84 6.45 -10.00
CA TYR A 213 -8.57 7.80 -9.49
C TYR A 213 -7.07 8.08 -9.37
N PHE A 214 -6.31 7.12 -8.82
CA PHE A 214 -4.86 7.29 -8.62
C PHE A 214 -4.00 6.85 -9.79
N ALA A 215 -4.59 6.32 -10.87
CA ALA A 215 -3.85 5.74 -11.99
C ALA A 215 -2.86 6.70 -12.67
N GLY A 216 -3.11 8.00 -12.60
CA GLY A 216 -2.23 9.02 -13.19
C GLY A 216 -1.32 9.72 -12.17
N TYR A 217 -1.29 9.29 -10.92
CA TYR A 217 -0.54 9.98 -9.87
C TYR A 217 0.47 9.07 -9.19
N TYR A 218 1.68 9.58 -9.05
CA TYR A 218 2.68 9.00 -8.15
C TYR A 218 2.53 9.63 -6.76
N GLY A 219 2.39 8.79 -5.73
CA GLY A 219 2.33 9.28 -4.36
C GLY A 219 0.96 9.80 -3.91
N VAL A 220 0.95 10.89 -3.16
CA VAL A 220 -0.21 11.41 -2.44
C VAL A 220 -0.75 12.73 -2.98
N PHE A 221 0.04 13.47 -3.74
CA PHE A 221 -0.45 14.65 -4.43
C PHE A 221 -1.30 14.25 -5.63
N CYS A 222 -2.56 14.61 -5.61
CA CYS A 222 -3.56 14.28 -6.63
C CYS A 222 -4.60 15.41 -6.72
N GLY A 223 -5.42 15.40 -7.76
CA GLY A 223 -6.50 16.36 -7.94
C GLY A 223 -6.54 16.94 -9.35
N LYS A 224 -7.63 17.65 -9.66
CA LYS A 224 -7.91 18.16 -11.01
C LYS A 224 -6.91 19.22 -11.49
N GLN A 225 -6.17 19.84 -10.57
CA GLN A 225 -5.12 20.82 -10.88
C GLN A 225 -3.90 20.23 -11.59
N TYR A 226 -3.77 18.90 -11.61
CA TYR A 226 -2.65 18.21 -12.25
C TYR A 226 -3.08 17.59 -13.58
N THR A 227 -2.31 17.85 -14.62
CA THR A 227 -2.50 17.26 -15.95
C THR A 227 -1.53 16.10 -16.16
N LEU A 228 -2.01 15.03 -16.79
CA LEU A 228 -1.15 13.88 -17.16
C LEU A 228 -0.24 14.26 -18.30
N GLU A 229 1.04 13.99 -18.15
CA GLU A 229 2.07 14.28 -19.15
C GLU A 229 2.92 13.04 -19.47
N LYS A 230 3.51 13.02 -20.64
CA LYS A 230 4.55 12.07 -21.00
C LYS A 230 5.90 12.60 -20.58
N ILE A 231 6.46 12.02 -19.52
CA ILE A 231 7.75 12.41 -18.97
C ILE A 231 8.77 11.39 -19.45
N GLN A 232 9.87 11.87 -20.04
CA GLN A 232 11.00 11.04 -20.45
C GLN A 232 12.26 11.50 -19.74
N ALA A 233 13.01 10.53 -19.23
CA ALA A 233 14.33 10.77 -18.65
C ALA A 233 15.35 9.75 -19.14
N ARG A 234 16.59 10.19 -19.32
CA ARG A 234 17.76 9.34 -19.50
C ARG A 234 18.40 9.12 -18.14
N VAL A 235 18.83 7.91 -17.87
CA VAL A 235 19.51 7.58 -16.61
C VAL A 235 20.82 6.86 -16.88
N GLN A 236 21.75 6.92 -15.92
CA GLN A 236 22.97 6.14 -15.96
C GLN A 236 22.68 4.62 -15.84
N PRO A 237 23.56 3.75 -16.35
CA PRO A 237 23.31 2.30 -16.39
C PRO A 237 22.99 1.67 -15.03
N LEU A 238 23.59 2.17 -13.94
CA LEU A 238 23.31 1.68 -12.60
C LEU A 238 21.89 2.07 -12.14
N ALA A 239 21.52 3.32 -12.31
CA ALA A 239 20.19 3.82 -12.00
C ALA A 239 19.10 3.11 -12.83
N ALA A 240 19.41 2.74 -14.08
CA ALA A 240 18.51 1.97 -14.92
C ALA A 240 18.20 0.58 -14.33
N LYS A 241 19.16 -0.09 -13.67
CA LYS A 241 18.93 -1.37 -12.99
C LYS A 241 17.92 -1.22 -11.85
N PHE A 242 18.01 -0.13 -11.06
CA PHE A 242 17.06 0.15 -9.99
C PHE A 242 15.65 0.41 -10.54
N LEU A 243 15.53 1.22 -11.58
CA LEU A 243 14.24 1.51 -12.22
C LEU A 243 13.58 0.26 -12.83
N ARG A 244 14.36 -0.69 -13.35
CA ARG A 244 13.82 -1.96 -13.86
C ARG A 244 13.38 -2.88 -12.73
N SER A 245 14.11 -2.92 -11.62
CA SER A 245 13.78 -3.79 -10.47
C SER A 245 12.58 -3.25 -9.67
N LEU A 246 12.46 -1.93 -9.55
CA LEU A 246 11.39 -1.27 -8.81
C LEU A 246 10.84 -0.09 -9.63
N PRO A 247 9.88 -0.35 -10.54
CA PRO A 247 9.26 0.70 -11.34
C PRO A 247 8.60 1.77 -10.47
N LEU A 248 8.83 3.04 -10.77
CA LEU A 248 8.23 4.15 -10.02
C LEU A 248 6.71 4.22 -10.20
N HIS A 249 6.24 3.89 -11.40
CA HIS A 249 4.83 3.96 -11.73
C HIS A 249 4.47 2.83 -12.71
N HIS A 250 3.22 2.34 -12.67
CA HIS A 250 2.76 1.26 -13.54
C HIS A 250 2.85 1.58 -15.05
N SER A 251 2.87 2.87 -15.41
CA SER A 251 3.05 3.31 -16.81
C SER A 251 4.51 3.37 -17.26
N GLN A 252 5.47 3.03 -16.38
CA GLN A 252 6.89 3.07 -16.73
C GLN A 252 7.21 2.13 -17.89
N LYS A 253 7.91 2.66 -18.88
CA LYS A 253 8.43 1.90 -20.04
C LYS A 253 9.85 2.34 -20.33
N GLU A 254 10.72 1.40 -20.64
CA GLU A 254 12.03 1.71 -21.20
C GLU A 254 11.87 1.79 -22.72
N VAL A 255 11.92 3.00 -23.27
CA VAL A 255 11.67 3.27 -24.72
C VAL A 255 12.93 3.17 -25.56
N LYS A 256 14.10 3.34 -24.95
CA LYS A 256 15.45 3.11 -25.49
C LYS A 256 16.36 2.67 -24.35
N PRO A 257 17.52 2.07 -24.61
CA PRO A 257 18.45 1.72 -23.54
C PRO A 257 18.71 2.90 -22.60
N CYS A 258 18.43 2.72 -21.31
CA CYS A 258 18.53 3.72 -20.25
C CYS A 258 17.68 4.98 -20.45
N VAL A 259 16.64 4.94 -21.29
CA VAL A 259 15.65 6.01 -21.45
C VAL A 259 14.29 5.50 -21.05
N PHE A 260 13.75 6.06 -19.98
CA PHE A 260 12.45 5.69 -19.43
C PHE A 260 11.40 6.75 -19.74
N GLU A 261 10.18 6.27 -19.97
CA GLU A 261 9.00 7.10 -20.17
C GLU A 261 7.93 6.74 -19.14
N TRP A 262 7.28 7.75 -18.59
CA TRP A 262 6.10 7.65 -17.73
C TRP A 262 4.97 8.50 -18.28
N HIS A 263 3.74 8.00 -18.12
CA HIS A 263 2.52 8.79 -18.34
C HIS A 263 1.89 9.06 -16.99
N VAL A 264 2.24 10.20 -16.39
CA VAL A 264 1.93 10.53 -14.99
C VAL A 264 1.86 12.06 -14.84
N ALA A 265 1.07 12.53 -13.89
CA ALA A 265 1.08 13.94 -13.52
C ALA A 265 2.40 14.32 -12.83
N PRO A 266 3.06 15.43 -13.22
CA PRO A 266 4.30 15.90 -12.59
C PRO A 266 4.02 16.53 -11.22
N THR A 267 3.49 15.72 -10.31
CA THR A 267 3.21 16.15 -8.93
C THR A 267 4.49 16.31 -8.14
N LEU A 268 4.40 17.02 -7.01
CA LEU A 268 5.55 17.23 -6.12
C LEU A 268 6.21 15.89 -5.71
N ASP A 269 5.42 14.88 -5.38
CA ASP A 269 5.94 13.54 -5.04
C ASP A 269 6.76 12.93 -6.17
N PHE A 270 6.27 13.03 -7.41
CA PHE A 270 6.96 12.46 -8.56
C PHE A 270 8.23 13.23 -8.88
N ILE A 271 8.16 14.56 -8.87
CA ILE A 271 9.33 15.43 -9.09
C ILE A 271 10.40 15.17 -8.02
N GLN A 272 10.02 15.11 -6.75
CA GLN A 272 10.94 14.77 -5.66
C GLN A 272 11.57 13.39 -5.85
N GLN A 273 10.78 12.40 -6.29
CA GLN A 273 11.31 11.07 -6.57
C GLN A 273 12.33 11.08 -7.72
N LEU A 274 12.08 11.84 -8.79
CA LEU A 274 13.04 11.98 -9.88
C LEU A 274 14.34 12.66 -9.39
N ARG A 275 14.23 13.65 -8.51
CA ARG A 275 15.40 14.35 -7.93
C ARG A 275 16.30 13.46 -7.07
N THR A 276 15.76 12.37 -6.49
CA THR A 276 16.59 11.44 -5.71
C THR A 276 17.69 10.79 -6.53
N TYR A 277 17.58 10.80 -7.86
CA TYR A 277 18.62 10.29 -8.76
C TYR A 277 19.75 11.28 -9.01
N GLY A 278 19.60 12.56 -8.65
CA GLY A 278 20.64 13.58 -8.77
C GLY A 278 21.26 13.65 -10.17
N SER A 279 22.57 13.58 -10.25
CA SER A 279 23.35 13.58 -11.52
C SER A 279 23.19 12.30 -12.35
N GLU A 280 22.59 11.25 -11.80
CA GLU A 280 22.34 9.99 -12.49
C GLU A 280 21.13 10.03 -13.44
N MET A 281 20.36 11.14 -13.44
CA MET A 281 19.16 11.29 -14.26
C MET A 281 19.11 12.64 -14.96
N GLU A 282 18.81 12.62 -16.24
CA GLU A 282 18.55 13.80 -17.07
C GLU A 282 17.12 13.78 -17.57
N ILE A 283 16.35 14.83 -17.30
CA ILE A 283 15.01 15.02 -17.85
C ILE A 283 15.11 15.41 -19.32
N LEU A 284 14.47 14.63 -20.20
CA LEU A 284 14.45 14.90 -21.65
C LEU A 284 13.17 15.61 -22.08
N LYS A 285 12.01 15.21 -21.50
CA LYS A 285 10.68 15.72 -21.84
C LYS A 285 9.78 15.71 -20.61
N PRO A 286 8.81 16.64 -20.53
CA PRO A 286 8.63 17.80 -21.42
C PRO A 286 9.72 18.87 -21.19
N SER A 287 9.85 19.83 -22.12
CA SER A 287 10.81 20.93 -22.00
C SER A 287 10.54 21.78 -20.77
N SER A 288 9.27 22.02 -20.43
CA SER A 288 8.87 22.75 -19.22
C SER A 288 9.45 22.13 -17.94
N LEU A 289 9.35 20.82 -17.79
CA LEU A 289 9.89 20.10 -16.63
C LEU A 289 11.43 20.13 -16.65
N ARG A 290 12.05 19.98 -17.81
CA ARG A 290 13.51 20.10 -17.97
C ARG A 290 14.02 21.47 -17.51
N GLU A 291 13.40 22.55 -17.96
CA GLU A 291 13.76 23.91 -17.54
C GLU A 291 13.52 24.15 -16.04
N GLN A 292 12.46 23.58 -15.48
CA GLN A 292 12.23 23.63 -14.04
C GLN A 292 13.37 22.97 -13.27
N PHE A 293 13.81 21.75 -13.68
CA PHE A 293 14.94 21.06 -13.05
C PHE A 293 16.22 21.86 -13.15
N LYS A 294 16.50 22.44 -14.33
CA LYS A 294 17.67 23.30 -14.56
C LYS A 294 17.67 24.50 -13.62
N ALA A 295 16.58 25.26 -13.58
CA ALA A 295 16.47 26.43 -12.71
C ALA A 295 16.63 26.09 -11.21
N GLU A 296 16.20 24.92 -10.79
CA GLU A 296 16.37 24.47 -9.41
C GLU A 296 17.79 24.04 -9.11
N LEU A 297 18.47 23.37 -10.05
CA LEU A 297 19.89 23.04 -9.93
C LEU A 297 20.76 24.30 -9.83
N GLU A 298 20.44 25.34 -10.61
CA GLU A 298 21.10 26.64 -10.53
C GLU A 298 20.91 27.28 -9.15
N LYS A 299 19.69 27.24 -8.60
CA LYS A 299 19.43 27.71 -7.24
C LYS A 299 20.16 26.90 -6.18
N GLN A 300 20.24 25.58 -6.35
CA GLN A 300 21.01 24.73 -5.44
C GLN A 300 22.50 25.04 -5.50
N LEU A 301 23.06 25.21 -6.71
CA LEU A 301 24.45 25.56 -6.87
C LEU A 301 24.80 26.89 -6.21
N ALA A 302 23.90 27.89 -6.30
CA ALA A 302 24.08 29.20 -5.66
C ALA A 302 24.12 29.14 -4.12
N LEU A 303 23.62 28.08 -3.48
CA LEU A 303 23.72 27.88 -2.02
C LEU A 303 25.13 27.44 -1.57
N TYR A 304 25.98 26.98 -2.50
CA TYR A 304 27.33 26.50 -2.23
C TYR A 304 28.42 27.43 -2.76
N GLN A 305 28.04 28.54 -3.36
CA GLN A 305 28.90 29.63 -3.81
C GLN A 305 28.91 30.78 -2.81
#